data_23e58c154c5acf65ffe7cfc625fca704
#
_entry.id   23e58c154c5acf65ffe7cfc625fca704
#
_cell.length_a   1.000
_cell.length_b   1.000
_cell.length_c   1.000
_cell.angle_alpha   90.00
_cell.angle_beta   90.00
_cell.angle_gamma   90.00
#
_symmetry.space_group_name_H-M   'P 1'
#
loop_
_entity.id
_entity.type
_entity.pdbx_description
1 polymer ?
#
loop_
_entity_poly.entity_id
_entity_poly.type
_entity_poly.pdbx_seq_one_letter_code
_entity_poly.pdbx_strand_id
1 'polypeptide(L)'
;MRRRPIAWLAAALIALMFLGGVLVWQQRRGHSQSFLEGDPVAGAYLFQAKGCLHCHAISGSGGHIASDLGLVTTPGRSDLGELVTTMWNHAPEMWQRMQKEDFRAAPMTEGDVSDLFAFLYLVRYMDEPGDAARGRRLFESKSCIQCHAVRGQGGKIGPDLAAISGIDTPIEWAQALWNHAPAMEKNIGKMGVAWPRFEKSEMPDLFAYVREVVGGPSSEFKLLPADPRHGRELFNSKSCVVCHAVQGEGGHTGPDLSAGRQPPLSMAQFAGVMWNHSPRAFIS
;
A
#
# COMPACT_ATOMS: atom_id res chain seq x y z
N MET A 1 53.41 26.40 42.55
CA MET A 1 52.76 25.21 42.03
C MET A 1 51.24 25.35 42.16
N ARG A 2 50.54 25.94 41.21
CA ARG A 2 49.08 25.99 41.18
C ARG A 2 48.60 26.14 39.71
N ARG A 3 48.69 25.09 38.88
CA ARG A 3 48.16 25.11 37.49
C ARG A 3 47.06 24.02 37.20
N ARG A 4 46.49 23.40 38.24
CA ARG A 4 45.49 22.32 38.07
C ARG A 4 44.02 22.71 37.84
N PRO A 5 43.49 23.90 38.28
CA PRO A 5 42.07 24.18 38.12
C PRO A 5 41.65 24.50 36.67
N ILE A 6 42.56 25.07 35.84
CA ILE A 6 42.21 25.47 34.46
C ILE A 6 42.02 24.25 33.53
N ALA A 7 42.79 23.18 33.74
CA ALA A 7 42.66 21.96 32.96
C ALA A 7 41.30 21.23 33.19
N TRP A 8 40.80 21.25 34.41
CA TRP A 8 39.48 20.65 34.74
C TRP A 8 38.32 21.49 34.20
N LEU A 9 38.43 22.81 34.19
CA LEU A 9 37.40 23.69 33.59
C LEU A 9 37.35 23.54 32.07
N ALA A 10 38.51 23.39 31.40
CA ALA A 10 38.55 23.13 29.97
C ALA A 10 37.95 21.74 29.59
N ALA A 11 38.23 20.70 30.37
CA ALA A 11 37.66 19.37 30.17
C ALA A 11 36.14 19.35 30.38
N ALA A 12 35.64 20.07 31.39
CA ALA A 12 34.19 20.18 31.63
C ALA A 12 33.45 20.94 30.52
N LEU A 13 34.04 21.99 29.95
CA LEU A 13 33.48 22.73 28.81
C LEU A 13 33.45 21.88 27.54
N ILE A 14 34.47 21.10 27.29
CA ILE A 14 34.50 20.17 26.12
C ILE A 14 33.42 19.08 26.28
N ALA A 15 33.27 18.51 27.49
CA ALA A 15 32.24 17.51 27.78
C ALA A 15 30.81 18.07 27.59
N LEU A 16 30.56 19.32 28.02
CA LEU A 16 29.27 20.00 27.83
C LEU A 16 28.99 20.30 26.36
N MET A 17 29.99 20.68 25.57
CA MET A 17 29.84 20.88 24.12
C MET A 17 29.56 19.56 23.40
N PHE A 18 30.22 18.47 23.80
CA PHE A 18 29.93 17.13 23.27
C PHE A 18 28.50 16.65 23.61
N LEU A 19 28.07 16.80 24.86
CA LEU A 19 26.73 16.49 25.31
C LEU A 19 25.67 17.34 24.59
N GLY A 20 25.90 18.64 24.44
CA GLY A 20 25.06 19.53 23.67
C GLY A 20 24.99 19.13 22.18
N GLY A 21 26.11 18.77 21.58
CA GLY A 21 26.19 18.28 20.21
C GLY A 21 25.42 16.96 19.99
N VAL A 22 25.54 16.02 20.94
CA VAL A 22 24.81 14.75 20.91
C VAL A 22 23.30 14.98 21.07
N LEU A 23 22.88 15.87 21.99
CA LEU A 23 21.44 16.19 22.16
C LEU A 23 20.87 16.87 20.92
N VAL A 24 21.57 17.82 20.32
CA VAL A 24 21.14 18.46 19.05
C VAL A 24 21.12 17.44 17.91
N TRP A 25 22.09 16.53 17.86
CA TRP A 25 22.10 15.47 16.83
C TRP A 25 20.99 14.44 17.04
N GLN A 26 20.66 14.06 18.28
CA GLN A 26 19.52 13.21 18.61
C GLN A 26 18.18 13.91 18.29
N GLN A 27 18.05 15.21 18.60
CA GLN A 27 16.87 16.00 18.20
C GLN A 27 16.72 16.10 16.69
N ARG A 28 17.81 16.25 15.94
CA ARG A 28 17.77 16.25 14.46
C ARG A 28 17.49 14.88 13.87
N ARG A 29 17.85 13.78 14.54
CA ARG A 29 17.46 12.42 14.10
C ARG A 29 16.00 12.07 14.39
N GLY A 30 15.38 12.73 15.38
CA GLY A 30 13.95 12.55 15.68
C GLY A 30 13.00 13.20 14.67
N HIS A 31 13.51 14.04 13.77
CA HIS A 31 12.76 14.66 12.68
C HIS A 31 13.21 14.08 11.33
N SER A 32 13.09 12.77 11.14
CA SER A 32 12.71 12.30 9.83
C SER A 32 11.24 12.70 9.66
N GLN A 33 10.99 13.92 9.25
CA GLN A 33 9.68 14.36 8.80
C GLN A 33 9.23 13.34 7.76
N SER A 34 8.22 12.56 8.09
CA SER A 34 7.45 11.89 7.07
C SER A 34 6.91 13.03 6.20
N PHE A 35 7.29 13.09 4.93
CA PHE A 35 6.83 14.10 3.98
C PHE A 35 5.30 14.11 3.80
N LEU A 36 4.59 13.23 4.48
CA LEU A 36 3.16 13.07 4.49
C LEU A 36 2.68 13.01 5.95
N GLU A 37 2.50 14.18 6.56
CA GLU A 37 1.84 14.30 7.88
C GLU A 37 0.32 14.24 7.78
N GLY A 38 -0.25 14.23 6.56
CA GLY A 38 -1.68 14.22 6.32
C GLY A 38 -2.36 12.88 6.57
N ASP A 39 -3.63 12.93 6.93
CA ASP A 39 -4.51 11.77 7.05
C ASP A 39 -5.19 11.48 5.70
N PRO A 40 -4.86 10.36 5.02
CA PRO A 40 -5.45 10.02 3.73
C PRO A 40 -6.97 9.73 3.81
N VAL A 41 -7.50 9.35 4.96
CA VAL A 41 -8.96 9.16 5.14
C VAL A 41 -9.65 10.51 5.18
N ALA A 42 -9.13 11.46 5.97
CA ALA A 42 -9.61 12.84 5.95
C ALA A 42 -9.49 13.44 4.54
N GLY A 43 -8.38 13.19 3.85
CA GLY A 43 -8.16 13.61 2.47
C GLY A 43 -9.20 13.06 1.47
N ALA A 44 -9.64 11.81 1.63
CA ALA A 44 -10.71 11.22 0.82
C ALA A 44 -12.05 11.95 1.03
N TYR A 45 -12.41 12.26 2.28
CA TYR A 45 -13.58 13.07 2.58
C TYR A 45 -13.46 14.49 2.03
N LEU A 46 -12.29 15.11 2.14
CA LEU A 46 -12.04 16.43 1.57
C LEU A 46 -12.15 16.44 0.04
N PHE A 47 -11.64 15.40 -0.64
CA PHE A 47 -11.74 15.26 -2.08
C PHE A 47 -13.21 15.28 -2.55
N GLN A 48 -14.09 14.64 -1.79
CA GLN A 48 -15.52 14.70 -2.02
C GLN A 48 -16.11 16.06 -1.60
N ALA A 49 -15.87 16.50 -0.37
CA ALA A 49 -16.47 17.70 0.22
C ALA A 49 -16.07 19.00 -0.48
N LYS A 50 -14.83 19.08 -0.97
CA LYS A 50 -14.33 20.22 -1.76
C LYS A 50 -14.73 20.12 -3.26
N GLY A 51 -15.48 19.09 -3.66
CA GLY A 51 -16.06 18.92 -4.98
C GLY A 51 -15.09 18.47 -6.07
N CYS A 52 -13.92 17.93 -5.72
CA CYS A 52 -12.96 17.40 -6.70
C CYS A 52 -13.59 16.27 -7.55
N LEU A 53 -14.46 15.45 -6.94
CA LEU A 53 -15.22 14.40 -7.61
C LEU A 53 -16.23 14.91 -8.64
N HIS A 54 -16.52 16.22 -8.69
CA HIS A 54 -17.36 16.77 -9.73
C HIS A 54 -16.69 16.67 -11.12
N CYS A 55 -15.38 16.85 -11.16
CA CYS A 55 -14.61 16.79 -12.40
C CYS A 55 -13.75 15.55 -12.53
N HIS A 56 -13.11 15.11 -11.45
CA HIS A 56 -12.19 13.98 -11.42
C HIS A 56 -12.86 12.69 -10.94
N ALA A 57 -12.39 11.55 -11.44
CA ALA A 57 -12.70 10.24 -10.86
C ALA A 57 -11.52 9.70 -10.04
N ILE A 58 -11.81 8.72 -9.19
CA ILE A 58 -10.83 7.83 -8.55
C ILE A 58 -11.21 6.41 -8.93
N SER A 59 -10.38 5.75 -9.73
CA SER A 59 -10.60 4.37 -10.21
C SER A 59 -12.00 4.15 -10.80
N GLY A 60 -12.43 5.06 -11.66
CA GLY A 60 -13.72 5.02 -12.35
C GLY A 60 -14.89 5.61 -11.57
N SER A 61 -14.73 5.96 -10.29
CA SER A 61 -15.79 6.55 -9.46
C SER A 61 -15.63 8.07 -9.37
N GLY A 62 -16.60 8.83 -9.88
CA GLY A 62 -16.60 10.29 -9.86
C GLY A 62 -16.90 10.92 -11.21
N GLY A 63 -16.44 12.16 -11.41
CA GLY A 63 -16.63 12.92 -12.63
C GLY A 63 -15.73 12.45 -13.78
N HIS A 64 -16.16 12.75 -15.01
CA HIS A 64 -15.43 12.42 -16.24
C HIS A 64 -15.05 13.66 -17.05
N ILE A 65 -15.09 14.85 -16.43
CA ILE A 65 -14.70 16.12 -17.05
C ILE A 65 -13.18 16.25 -17.14
N ALA A 66 -12.49 15.67 -16.15
CA ALA A 66 -11.04 15.67 -16.05
C ALA A 66 -10.51 14.22 -15.90
N SER A 67 -9.19 14.07 -15.85
CA SER A 67 -8.54 12.76 -15.75
C SER A 67 -8.91 12.03 -14.45
N ASP A 68 -8.99 10.71 -14.54
CA ASP A 68 -9.06 9.82 -13.37
C ASP A 68 -7.70 9.84 -12.63
N LEU A 69 -7.73 10.25 -11.36
CA LEU A 69 -6.53 10.39 -10.54
C LEU A 69 -6.13 9.09 -9.82
N GLY A 70 -7.01 8.08 -9.83
CA GLY A 70 -6.70 6.73 -9.34
C GLY A 70 -5.92 5.88 -10.35
N LEU A 71 -5.87 6.29 -11.62
CA LEU A 71 -5.15 5.58 -12.66
C LEU A 71 -3.72 6.11 -12.80
N VAL A 72 -2.73 5.27 -12.53
CA VAL A 72 -1.31 5.62 -12.77
C VAL A 72 -1.01 5.50 -14.26
N THR A 73 -1.15 6.58 -15.00
CA THR A 73 -0.93 6.61 -16.45
C THR A 73 0.56 6.70 -16.85
N THR A 74 1.45 7.01 -15.93
CA THR A 74 2.88 7.19 -16.23
C THR A 74 3.77 6.36 -15.30
N PRO A 75 4.38 5.27 -15.77
CA PRO A 75 5.36 4.51 -15.00
C PRO A 75 6.57 5.39 -14.62
N GLY A 76 6.99 5.32 -13.37
CA GLY A 76 8.22 5.96 -12.88
C GLY A 76 8.04 7.36 -12.26
N ARG A 77 6.83 7.88 -12.19
CA ARG A 77 6.51 9.20 -11.65
C ARG A 77 5.58 9.08 -10.44
N SER A 78 6.15 9.01 -9.24
CA SER A 78 5.35 8.68 -8.05
C SER A 78 5.78 9.40 -6.78
N ASP A 79 6.64 10.43 -6.86
CA ASP A 79 6.99 11.18 -5.67
C ASP A 79 5.99 12.32 -5.38
N LEU A 80 5.96 12.74 -4.12
CA LEU A 80 5.07 13.81 -3.67
C LEU A 80 5.39 15.14 -4.36
N GLY A 81 6.66 15.43 -4.62
CA GLY A 81 7.07 16.67 -5.29
C GLY A 81 6.52 16.77 -6.69
N GLU A 82 6.44 15.66 -7.41
CA GLU A 82 5.81 15.61 -8.72
C GLU A 82 4.29 15.80 -8.65
N LEU A 83 3.63 15.22 -7.65
CA LEU A 83 2.21 15.45 -7.45
C LEU A 83 1.91 16.93 -7.22
N VAL A 84 2.69 17.58 -6.34
CA VAL A 84 2.59 19.03 -6.08
C VAL A 84 2.83 19.83 -7.35
N THR A 85 3.88 19.51 -8.10
CA THR A 85 4.24 20.20 -9.34
C THR A 85 3.15 20.06 -10.40
N THR A 86 2.60 18.85 -10.55
CA THR A 86 1.52 18.58 -11.50
C THR A 86 0.27 19.36 -11.13
N MET A 87 -0.13 19.36 -9.85
CA MET A 87 -1.29 20.10 -9.39
C MET A 87 -1.11 21.61 -9.60
N TRP A 88 0.07 22.15 -9.30
CA TRP A 88 0.37 23.57 -9.52
C TRP A 88 0.29 23.97 -11.00
N ASN A 89 0.90 23.18 -11.87
CA ASN A 89 0.91 23.46 -13.32
C ASN A 89 -0.48 23.33 -13.94
N HIS A 90 -1.35 22.49 -13.35
CA HIS A 90 -2.71 22.26 -13.82
C HIS A 90 -3.73 23.25 -13.23
N ALA A 91 -3.41 23.93 -12.14
CA ALA A 91 -4.33 24.83 -11.44
C ALA A 91 -5.01 25.89 -12.35
N PRO A 92 -4.33 26.55 -13.29
CA PRO A 92 -4.99 27.53 -14.18
C PRO A 92 -6.11 26.92 -15.02
N GLU A 93 -5.92 25.71 -15.55
CA GLU A 93 -6.93 24.99 -16.32
C GLU A 93 -8.11 24.57 -15.46
N MET A 94 -7.83 24.10 -14.24
CA MET A 94 -8.86 23.77 -13.23
C MET A 94 -9.73 25.00 -12.94
N TRP A 95 -9.14 26.15 -12.66
CA TRP A 95 -9.87 27.39 -12.37
C TRP A 95 -10.72 27.86 -13.53
N GLN A 96 -10.20 27.79 -14.76
CA GLN A 96 -10.99 28.15 -15.97
C GLN A 96 -12.19 27.21 -16.14
N ARG A 97 -12.01 25.90 -15.88
CA ARG A 97 -13.10 24.93 -15.96
C ARG A 97 -14.12 25.16 -14.86
N MET A 98 -13.69 25.39 -13.62
CA MET A 98 -14.57 25.70 -12.49
C MET A 98 -15.45 26.92 -12.76
N GLN A 99 -14.88 27.97 -13.39
CA GLN A 99 -15.65 29.15 -13.80
C GLN A 99 -16.73 28.82 -14.85
N LYS A 100 -16.40 27.96 -15.83
CA LYS A 100 -17.36 27.53 -16.86
C LYS A 100 -18.50 26.68 -16.29
N GLU A 101 -18.23 25.88 -15.29
CA GLU A 101 -19.21 25.01 -14.62
C GLU A 101 -19.95 25.73 -13.47
N ASP A 102 -19.73 27.04 -13.29
CA ASP A 102 -20.22 27.85 -12.16
C ASP A 102 -19.94 27.20 -10.79
N PHE A 103 -18.80 26.53 -10.68
CA PHE A 103 -18.37 25.81 -9.49
C PHE A 103 -17.31 26.61 -8.72
N ARG A 104 -17.51 26.76 -7.40
CA ARG A 104 -16.54 27.41 -6.51
C ARG A 104 -16.07 26.42 -5.45
N ALA A 105 -14.79 26.06 -5.50
CA ALA A 105 -14.20 25.30 -4.43
C ALA A 105 -14.10 26.14 -3.14
N ALA A 106 -14.42 25.53 -2.00
CA ALA A 106 -14.18 26.14 -0.71
C ALA A 106 -12.66 26.29 -0.47
N PRO A 107 -12.22 27.36 0.23
CA PRO A 107 -10.84 27.52 0.61
C PRO A 107 -10.30 26.29 1.36
N MET A 108 -9.04 26.00 1.20
CA MET A 108 -8.34 24.91 1.89
C MET A 108 -7.39 25.49 2.95
N THR A 109 -7.34 24.86 4.11
CA THR A 109 -6.31 25.10 5.12
C THR A 109 -5.04 24.32 4.76
N GLU A 110 -3.94 24.59 5.45
CA GLU A 110 -2.70 23.81 5.31
C GLU A 110 -2.94 22.32 5.65
N GLY A 111 -3.71 22.03 6.69
CA GLY A 111 -4.12 20.67 7.06
C GLY A 111 -4.94 19.99 5.96
N ASP A 112 -5.94 20.70 5.38
CA ASP A 112 -6.72 20.16 4.26
C ASP A 112 -5.83 19.78 3.06
N VAL A 113 -4.84 20.60 2.75
CA VAL A 113 -3.90 20.34 1.66
C VAL A 113 -3.03 19.13 1.97
N SER A 114 -2.53 19.02 3.21
CA SER A 114 -1.73 17.88 3.66
C SER A 114 -2.51 16.56 3.56
N ASP A 115 -3.75 16.54 4.06
CA ASP A 115 -4.64 15.38 4.02
C ASP A 115 -4.99 15.00 2.57
N LEU A 116 -5.33 16.00 1.75
CA LEU A 116 -5.63 15.78 0.34
C LEU A 116 -4.45 15.17 -0.43
N PHE A 117 -3.24 15.68 -0.19
CA PHE A 117 -2.04 15.11 -0.81
C PHE A 117 -1.73 13.69 -0.30
N ALA A 118 -1.94 13.42 0.98
CA ALA A 118 -1.81 12.07 1.53
C ALA A 118 -2.78 11.09 0.84
N PHE A 119 -4.03 11.50 0.62
CA PHE A 119 -5.01 10.73 -0.14
C PHE A 119 -4.60 10.52 -1.60
N LEU A 120 -4.27 11.59 -2.33
CA LEU A 120 -3.88 11.51 -3.74
C LEU A 120 -2.58 10.73 -3.96
N TYR A 121 -1.67 10.74 -2.98
CA TYR A 121 -0.50 9.88 -3.00
C TYR A 121 -0.89 8.42 -2.85
N LEU A 122 -1.77 8.12 -1.89
CA LEU A 122 -2.18 6.76 -1.58
C LEU A 122 -2.99 6.11 -2.70
N VAL A 123 -3.91 6.85 -3.37
CA VAL A 123 -4.72 6.29 -4.47
C VAL A 123 -3.88 5.81 -5.66
N ARG A 124 -2.66 6.30 -5.81
CA ARG A 124 -1.71 5.83 -6.84
C ARG A 124 -1.18 4.42 -6.60
N TYR A 125 -1.32 3.93 -5.36
CA TYR A 125 -0.93 2.56 -4.97
C TYR A 125 -2.14 1.63 -4.85
N MET A 126 -3.32 2.13 -5.24
CA MET A 126 -4.51 1.30 -5.26
C MET A 126 -4.54 0.46 -6.52
N ASP A 127 -5.19 -0.68 -6.39
CA ASP A 127 -5.43 -1.54 -7.53
C ASP A 127 -6.42 -0.89 -8.50
N GLU A 128 -6.15 -1.03 -9.79
CA GLU A 128 -7.21 -0.88 -10.79
C GLU A 128 -8.32 -1.88 -10.48
N PRO A 129 -9.59 -1.51 -10.71
CA PRO A 129 -10.69 -2.45 -10.53
C PRO A 129 -10.44 -3.74 -11.30
N GLY A 130 -10.43 -4.87 -10.60
CA GLY A 130 -10.29 -6.18 -11.22
C GLY A 130 -11.54 -6.54 -12.04
N ASP A 131 -11.36 -7.37 -13.05
CA ASP A 131 -12.44 -7.91 -13.88
C ASP A 131 -12.85 -9.29 -13.36
N ALA A 132 -14.05 -9.39 -12.79
CA ALA A 132 -14.56 -10.64 -12.21
C ALA A 132 -14.71 -11.77 -13.24
N ALA A 133 -15.01 -11.44 -14.51
CA ALA A 133 -15.08 -12.45 -15.56
C ALA A 133 -13.71 -13.01 -15.92
N ARG A 134 -12.66 -12.18 -15.94
CA ARG A 134 -11.27 -12.65 -16.04
C ARG A 134 -10.88 -13.45 -14.81
N GLY A 135 -11.23 -12.99 -13.62
CA GLY A 135 -10.98 -13.68 -12.35
C GLY A 135 -11.58 -15.08 -12.31
N ARG A 136 -12.82 -15.26 -12.84
CA ARG A 136 -13.43 -16.58 -12.99
C ARG A 136 -12.59 -17.49 -13.88
N ARG A 137 -12.15 -17.02 -15.03
CA ARG A 137 -11.28 -17.80 -15.93
C ARG A 137 -9.95 -18.17 -15.27
N LEU A 138 -9.39 -17.26 -14.46
CA LEU A 138 -8.19 -17.53 -13.68
C LEU A 138 -8.42 -18.60 -12.61
N PHE A 139 -9.54 -18.55 -11.91
CA PHE A 139 -9.92 -19.56 -10.92
C PHE A 139 -9.98 -20.96 -11.52
N GLU A 140 -10.51 -21.08 -12.74
CA GLU A 140 -10.55 -22.33 -13.49
C GLU A 140 -9.16 -22.73 -14.02
N SER A 141 -8.48 -21.84 -14.76
CA SER A 141 -7.23 -22.14 -15.45
C SER A 141 -6.04 -22.35 -14.52
N LYS A 142 -6.04 -21.72 -13.34
CA LYS A 142 -5.02 -21.92 -12.30
C LYS A 142 -5.37 -23.04 -11.32
N SER A 143 -6.36 -23.86 -11.68
CA SER A 143 -6.74 -25.09 -10.95
C SER A 143 -7.32 -24.87 -9.55
N CYS A 144 -7.71 -23.67 -9.18
CA CYS A 144 -8.32 -23.39 -7.87
C CYS A 144 -9.61 -24.20 -7.66
N ILE A 145 -10.40 -24.36 -8.73
CA ILE A 145 -11.65 -25.12 -8.74
C ILE A 145 -11.48 -26.61 -8.41
N GLN A 146 -10.28 -27.17 -8.56
CA GLN A 146 -10.02 -28.58 -8.21
C GLN A 146 -10.09 -28.82 -6.71
N CYS A 147 -9.79 -27.80 -5.91
CA CYS A 147 -9.80 -27.90 -4.44
C CYS A 147 -10.97 -27.13 -3.82
N HIS A 148 -11.35 -25.98 -4.38
CA HIS A 148 -12.38 -25.09 -3.87
C HIS A 148 -13.66 -25.19 -4.68
N ALA A 149 -14.80 -25.15 -4.00
CA ALA A 149 -16.09 -24.96 -4.64
C ALA A 149 -16.47 -23.48 -4.70
N VAL A 150 -17.39 -23.16 -5.61
CA VAL A 150 -18.11 -21.90 -5.67
C VAL A 150 -19.61 -22.23 -5.78
N ARG A 151 -20.37 -21.86 -4.75
CA ARG A 151 -21.82 -22.18 -4.67
C ARG A 151 -22.09 -23.68 -4.90
N GLY A 152 -21.29 -24.53 -4.26
CA GLY A 152 -21.39 -25.99 -4.31
C GLY A 152 -20.79 -26.66 -5.56
N GLN A 153 -20.29 -25.90 -6.52
CA GLN A 153 -19.67 -26.42 -7.75
C GLN A 153 -18.15 -26.35 -7.66
N GLY A 154 -17.47 -27.49 -7.73
CA GLY A 154 -16.02 -27.61 -7.66
C GLY A 154 -15.54 -28.65 -6.65
N GLY A 155 -14.26 -28.49 -6.25
CA GLY A 155 -13.60 -29.37 -5.30
C GLY A 155 -14.13 -29.22 -3.87
N LYS A 156 -13.84 -30.25 -3.04
CA LYS A 156 -14.28 -30.33 -1.62
C LYS A 156 -13.10 -30.42 -0.66
N ILE A 157 -11.88 -30.18 -1.13
CA ILE A 157 -10.66 -30.21 -0.30
C ILE A 157 -10.53 -28.91 0.50
N GLY A 158 -10.80 -27.78 -0.19
CA GLY A 158 -10.88 -26.46 0.41
C GLY A 158 -12.31 -26.02 0.69
N PRO A 159 -12.50 -24.90 1.41
CA PRO A 159 -13.83 -24.35 1.64
C PRO A 159 -14.50 -23.89 0.33
N ASP A 160 -15.84 -23.87 0.35
CA ASP A 160 -16.62 -23.17 -0.68
C ASP A 160 -16.39 -21.66 -0.53
N LEU A 161 -15.90 -21.02 -1.59
CA LEU A 161 -15.55 -19.59 -1.55
C LEU A 161 -16.79 -18.69 -1.40
N ALA A 162 -17.99 -19.17 -1.73
CA ALA A 162 -19.22 -18.43 -1.48
C ALA A 162 -19.59 -18.36 0.01
N ALA A 163 -19.00 -19.21 0.84
CA ALA A 163 -19.27 -19.27 2.29
C ALA A 163 -18.19 -18.61 3.15
N ILE A 164 -17.13 -18.05 2.56
CA ILE A 164 -16.08 -17.39 3.32
C ILE A 164 -16.48 -15.95 3.67
N SER A 165 -15.85 -15.40 4.72
CA SER A 165 -16.05 -14.03 5.19
C SER A 165 -14.71 -13.40 5.55
N GLY A 166 -14.68 -12.07 5.76
CA GLY A 166 -13.47 -11.36 6.16
C GLY A 166 -12.44 -11.22 5.02
N ILE A 167 -12.91 -11.02 3.80
CA ILE A 167 -12.11 -10.74 2.60
C ILE A 167 -12.66 -9.54 1.83
N ASP A 168 -13.14 -8.54 2.56
CA ASP A 168 -13.78 -7.37 1.97
C ASP A 168 -12.77 -6.41 1.31
N THR A 169 -11.52 -6.48 1.73
CA THR A 169 -10.44 -5.62 1.23
C THR A 169 -9.29 -6.43 0.64
N PRO A 170 -8.47 -5.84 -0.27
CA PRO A 170 -7.27 -6.50 -0.79
C PRO A 170 -6.28 -6.91 0.31
N ILE A 171 -6.24 -6.19 1.44
CA ILE A 171 -5.36 -6.52 2.58
C ILE A 171 -5.84 -7.79 3.29
N GLU A 172 -7.13 -7.88 3.58
CA GLU A 172 -7.73 -9.09 4.18
C GLU A 172 -7.58 -10.29 3.25
N TRP A 173 -7.74 -10.08 1.95
CA TRP A 173 -7.48 -11.10 0.93
C TRP A 173 -6.01 -11.57 0.96
N ALA A 174 -5.04 -10.64 0.98
CA ALA A 174 -3.62 -10.95 1.07
C ALA A 174 -3.30 -11.74 2.36
N GLN A 175 -3.86 -11.31 3.49
CA GLN A 175 -3.71 -11.99 4.77
C GLN A 175 -4.28 -13.41 4.73
N ALA A 176 -5.49 -13.58 4.19
CA ALA A 176 -6.13 -14.88 4.07
C ALA A 176 -5.29 -15.82 3.20
N LEU A 177 -4.82 -15.36 2.04
CA LEU A 177 -3.95 -16.13 1.15
C LEU A 177 -2.64 -16.53 1.85
N TRP A 178 -1.96 -15.60 2.51
CA TRP A 178 -0.70 -15.87 3.20
C TRP A 178 -0.87 -16.92 4.31
N ASN A 179 -1.87 -16.74 5.16
CA ASN A 179 -2.12 -17.64 6.29
C ASN A 179 -2.56 -19.05 5.83
N HIS A 180 -3.19 -19.14 4.65
CA HIS A 180 -3.70 -20.39 4.09
C HIS A 180 -2.70 -21.11 3.19
N ALA A 181 -1.70 -20.42 2.68
CA ALA A 181 -0.72 -20.95 1.74
C ALA A 181 -0.05 -22.27 2.17
N PRO A 182 0.38 -22.47 3.44
CA PRO A 182 1.00 -23.73 3.86
C PRO A 182 0.04 -24.94 3.76
N ALA A 183 -1.25 -24.74 4.05
CA ALA A 183 -2.25 -25.79 3.93
C ALA A 183 -2.54 -26.12 2.47
N MET A 184 -2.59 -25.12 1.60
CA MET A 184 -2.74 -25.30 0.15
C MET A 184 -1.54 -26.02 -0.44
N GLU A 185 -0.32 -25.61 -0.12
CA GLU A 185 0.91 -26.22 -0.62
C GLU A 185 0.96 -27.71 -0.36
N LYS A 186 0.64 -28.11 0.89
CA LYS A 186 0.57 -29.52 1.28
C LYS A 186 -0.41 -30.32 0.41
N ASN A 187 -1.58 -29.79 0.09
CA ASN A 187 -2.59 -30.46 -0.69
C ASN A 187 -2.30 -30.43 -2.20
N ILE A 188 -1.81 -29.32 -2.72
CA ILE A 188 -1.36 -29.16 -4.10
C ILE A 188 -0.25 -30.17 -4.41
N GLY A 189 0.74 -30.30 -3.54
CA GLY A 189 1.82 -31.28 -3.67
C GLY A 189 1.32 -32.71 -3.75
N LYS A 190 0.32 -33.09 -2.92
CA LYS A 190 -0.29 -34.43 -2.96
C LYS A 190 -1.04 -34.74 -4.26
N MET A 191 -1.59 -33.72 -4.90
CA MET A 191 -2.37 -33.86 -6.13
C MET A 191 -1.50 -33.76 -7.40
N GLY A 192 -0.21 -33.44 -7.27
CA GLY A 192 0.68 -33.23 -8.41
C GLY A 192 0.33 -32.00 -9.22
N VAL A 193 -0.40 -31.04 -8.65
CA VAL A 193 -0.75 -29.76 -9.29
C VAL A 193 0.38 -28.77 -9.08
N ALA A 194 0.73 -28.00 -10.11
CA ALA A 194 1.71 -26.94 -9.98
C ALA A 194 1.19 -25.77 -9.12
N TRP A 195 2.07 -25.18 -8.30
CA TRP A 195 1.72 -23.97 -7.53
C TRP A 195 1.28 -22.86 -8.49
N PRO A 196 0.03 -22.33 -8.34
CA PRO A 196 -0.47 -21.29 -9.23
C PRO A 196 0.29 -19.98 -8.99
N ARG A 197 0.86 -19.42 -10.05
CA ARG A 197 1.58 -18.15 -10.03
C ARG A 197 0.73 -17.08 -10.68
N PHE A 198 0.80 -15.86 -10.13
CA PHE A 198 0.03 -14.73 -10.62
C PHE A 198 0.95 -13.65 -11.19
N GLU A 199 0.51 -13.02 -12.26
CA GLU A 199 1.22 -11.94 -12.94
C GLU A 199 0.33 -10.70 -12.99
N LYS A 200 0.96 -9.52 -12.91
CA LYS A 200 0.31 -8.21 -13.11
C LYS A 200 -1.08 -8.09 -12.44
N SER A 201 -2.12 -7.91 -13.26
CA SER A 201 -3.51 -7.71 -12.85
C SER A 201 -4.28 -9.00 -12.49
N GLU A 202 -3.67 -10.16 -12.58
CA GLU A 202 -4.38 -11.42 -12.32
C GLU A 202 -4.89 -11.54 -10.87
N MET A 203 -4.15 -11.00 -9.91
CA MET A 203 -4.58 -11.02 -8.50
C MET A 203 -5.76 -10.07 -8.24
N PRO A 204 -5.77 -8.82 -8.73
CA PRO A 204 -6.97 -7.97 -8.72
C PRO A 204 -8.19 -8.62 -9.37
N ASP A 205 -8.02 -9.27 -10.51
CA ASP A 205 -9.12 -9.95 -11.22
C ASP A 205 -9.69 -11.13 -10.40
N LEU A 206 -8.80 -11.96 -9.84
CA LEU A 206 -9.22 -13.05 -8.97
C LEU A 206 -9.95 -12.55 -7.72
N PHE A 207 -9.46 -11.50 -7.11
CA PHE A 207 -10.10 -10.86 -5.95
C PHE A 207 -11.48 -10.32 -6.31
N ALA A 208 -11.63 -9.66 -7.45
CA ALA A 208 -12.93 -9.17 -7.93
C ALA A 208 -13.94 -10.32 -8.12
N TYR A 209 -13.51 -11.44 -8.70
CA TYR A 209 -14.36 -12.62 -8.85
C TYR A 209 -14.80 -13.21 -7.51
N VAL A 210 -13.86 -13.41 -6.58
CA VAL A 210 -14.19 -13.98 -5.28
C VAL A 210 -15.14 -13.07 -4.50
N ARG A 211 -14.95 -11.75 -4.57
CA ARG A 211 -15.90 -10.79 -3.97
C ARG A 211 -17.29 -10.86 -4.57
N GLU A 212 -17.42 -10.98 -5.89
CA GLU A 212 -18.71 -11.18 -6.55
C GLU A 212 -19.39 -12.47 -6.09
N VAL A 213 -18.62 -13.53 -5.90
CA VAL A 213 -19.09 -14.83 -5.40
C VAL A 213 -19.60 -14.76 -3.97
N VAL A 214 -18.87 -14.09 -3.10
CA VAL A 214 -19.22 -13.89 -1.69
C VAL A 214 -20.47 -13.02 -1.54
N GLY A 215 -20.73 -12.13 -2.50
CA GLY A 215 -21.95 -11.30 -2.51
C GLY A 215 -21.96 -10.20 -1.43
N GLY A 216 -20.80 -9.80 -0.95
CA GLY A 216 -20.67 -8.70 0.00
C GLY A 216 -21.06 -7.35 -0.65
N PRO A 217 -21.56 -6.38 0.16
CA PRO A 217 -21.75 -5.02 -0.33
C PRO A 217 -20.43 -4.52 -0.89
N SER A 218 -20.48 -3.68 -1.93
CA SER A 218 -19.30 -2.92 -2.35
C SER A 218 -18.81 -2.18 -1.10
N SER A 219 -17.70 -2.61 -0.52
CA SER A 219 -17.21 -1.99 0.70
C SER A 219 -17.01 -0.52 0.41
N GLU A 220 -17.61 0.33 1.26
CA GLU A 220 -17.11 1.68 1.38
C GLU A 220 -15.59 1.58 1.50
N PHE A 221 -14.92 2.31 0.64
CA PHE A 221 -13.48 2.36 0.58
C PHE A 221 -12.94 2.77 1.97
N LYS A 222 -12.50 1.81 2.77
CA LYS A 222 -11.86 2.04 4.06
C LYS A 222 -10.36 2.08 3.87
N LEU A 223 -9.83 3.28 3.66
CA LEU A 223 -8.42 3.54 3.87
C LEU A 223 -8.17 3.61 5.38
N LEU A 224 -7.54 2.57 5.91
CA LEU A 224 -6.99 2.62 7.26
C LEU A 224 -5.51 2.99 7.11
N PRO A 225 -5.09 4.16 7.63
CA PRO A 225 -3.68 4.51 7.65
C PRO A 225 -2.91 3.47 8.45
N ALA A 226 -1.88 2.91 7.84
CA ALA A 226 -0.98 1.97 8.51
C ALA A 226 0.15 2.74 9.20
N ASP A 227 0.50 2.35 10.42
CA ASP A 227 1.67 2.88 11.12
C ASP A 227 2.94 2.16 10.62
N PRO A 228 3.87 2.86 9.93
CA PRO A 228 5.10 2.26 9.44
C PRO A 228 6.03 1.78 10.57
N ARG A 229 5.92 2.33 11.79
CA ARG A 229 6.68 1.86 12.96
C ARG A 229 6.18 0.50 13.40
N HIS A 230 4.86 0.32 13.50
CA HIS A 230 4.25 -0.98 13.75
C HIS A 230 4.57 -1.98 12.61
N GLY A 231 4.58 -1.53 11.36
CA GLY A 231 5.03 -2.33 10.22
C GLY A 231 6.47 -2.85 10.40
N ARG A 232 7.39 -2.02 10.87
CA ARG A 232 8.78 -2.41 11.20
C ARG A 232 8.83 -3.43 12.33
N GLU A 233 8.03 -3.26 13.37
CA GLU A 233 7.94 -4.23 14.47
C GLU A 233 7.43 -5.58 13.97
N LEU A 234 6.41 -5.59 13.10
CA LEU A 234 5.90 -6.81 12.46
C LEU A 234 6.95 -7.46 11.56
N PHE A 235 7.69 -6.69 10.77
CA PHE A 235 8.76 -7.18 9.91
C PHE A 235 9.82 -7.95 10.72
N ASN A 236 10.16 -7.46 11.91
CA ASN A 236 11.09 -8.11 12.82
C ASN A 236 10.44 -9.32 13.52
N SER A 237 9.28 -9.15 14.14
CA SER A 237 8.63 -10.18 14.95
C SER A 237 8.10 -11.37 14.14
N LYS A 238 7.77 -11.13 12.86
CA LYS A 238 7.39 -12.17 11.89
C LYS A 238 8.59 -12.77 11.14
N SER A 239 9.81 -12.44 11.59
CA SER A 239 11.07 -12.97 11.05
C SER A 239 11.37 -12.65 9.59
N CYS A 240 10.67 -11.69 8.98
CA CYS A 240 10.96 -11.26 7.62
C CYS A 240 12.40 -10.73 7.48
N VAL A 241 12.91 -10.08 8.53
CA VAL A 241 14.27 -9.54 8.65
C VAL A 241 15.36 -10.62 8.55
N VAL A 242 15.07 -11.89 8.81
CA VAL A 242 16.04 -12.99 8.72
C VAL A 242 16.52 -13.18 7.27
N CYS A 243 15.61 -13.01 6.31
CA CYS A 243 15.91 -13.19 4.89
C CYS A 243 16.04 -11.86 4.14
N HIS A 244 15.24 -10.85 4.51
CA HIS A 244 15.15 -9.59 3.78
C HIS A 244 15.81 -8.44 4.53
N ALA A 245 16.43 -7.53 3.77
CA ALA A 245 16.88 -6.23 4.27
C ALA A 245 15.87 -5.13 3.90
N VAL A 246 15.92 -4.04 4.66
CA VAL A 246 15.31 -2.74 4.33
C VAL A 246 16.36 -1.67 4.53
N GLN A 247 16.71 -0.95 3.47
CA GLN A 247 17.81 0.05 3.47
C GLN A 247 19.16 -0.55 3.91
N GLY A 248 19.42 -1.79 3.50
CA GLY A 248 20.65 -2.51 3.83
C GLY A 248 20.67 -3.13 5.24
N GLU A 249 19.66 -2.90 6.08
CA GLU A 249 19.55 -3.48 7.42
C GLU A 249 18.69 -4.75 7.38
N GLY A 250 19.27 -5.90 7.71
CA GLY A 250 18.59 -7.20 7.75
C GLY A 250 19.34 -8.30 7.02
N GLY A 251 18.64 -9.40 6.69
CA GLY A 251 19.19 -10.55 5.97
C GLY A 251 19.40 -10.28 4.47
N HIS A 252 20.29 -11.07 3.86
CA HIS A 252 20.66 -10.94 2.45
C HIS A 252 20.32 -12.19 1.64
N THR A 253 19.59 -13.14 2.21
CA THR A 253 19.11 -14.34 1.49
C THR A 253 18.00 -14.00 0.51
N GLY A 254 17.15 -13.02 0.89
CA GLY A 254 16.16 -12.39 0.02
C GLY A 254 16.60 -11.02 -0.46
N PRO A 255 15.86 -10.42 -1.42
CA PRO A 255 16.15 -9.07 -1.88
C PRO A 255 15.93 -8.02 -0.79
N ASP A 256 16.67 -6.91 -0.86
CA ASP A 256 16.36 -5.70 -0.11
C ASP A 256 15.04 -5.11 -0.60
N LEU A 257 14.06 -4.98 0.31
CA LEU A 257 12.70 -4.54 -0.03
C LEU A 257 12.60 -3.04 -0.27
N SER A 258 13.61 -2.26 0.14
CA SER A 258 13.72 -0.82 -0.14
C SER A 258 14.39 -0.51 -1.47
N ALA A 259 15.09 -1.49 -2.09
CA ALA A 259 15.70 -1.31 -3.39
C ALA A 259 14.59 -1.12 -4.44
N GLY A 260 14.44 0.12 -4.89
CA GLY A 260 13.28 0.63 -5.61
C GLY A 260 12.85 -0.25 -6.78
N ARG A 261 11.72 -0.92 -6.61
CA ARG A 261 10.96 -1.44 -7.73
C ARG A 261 10.18 -0.29 -8.36
N GLN A 262 10.43 -0.04 -9.61
CA GLN A 262 9.63 0.88 -10.39
C GLN A 262 8.85 0.06 -11.44
N PRO A 263 7.55 0.21 -11.55
CA PRO A 263 6.65 1.02 -10.72
C PRO A 263 6.37 0.38 -9.35
N PRO A 264 5.88 1.15 -8.37
CA PRO A 264 5.44 0.61 -7.08
C PRO A 264 4.31 -0.39 -7.30
N LEU A 265 4.23 -1.40 -6.43
CA LEU A 265 3.19 -2.40 -6.49
C LEU A 265 1.92 -1.88 -5.80
N SER A 266 0.76 -2.13 -6.40
CA SER A 266 -0.51 -1.99 -5.71
C SER A 266 -0.67 -3.06 -4.62
N MET A 267 -1.69 -2.92 -3.77
CA MET A 267 -1.96 -3.87 -2.67
C MET A 267 -2.15 -5.30 -3.17
N ALA A 268 -2.98 -5.50 -4.20
CA ALA A 268 -3.23 -6.83 -4.74
C ALA A 268 -2.05 -7.36 -5.56
N GLN A 269 -1.30 -6.49 -6.24
CA GLN A 269 -0.04 -6.89 -6.88
C GLN A 269 0.99 -7.36 -5.85
N PHE A 270 1.08 -6.66 -4.72
CA PHE A 270 1.93 -7.09 -3.61
C PHE A 270 1.48 -8.44 -3.04
N ALA A 271 0.16 -8.65 -2.86
CA ALA A 271 -0.38 -9.96 -2.48
C ALA A 271 0.01 -11.06 -3.47
N GLY A 272 -0.03 -10.77 -4.77
CA GLY A 272 0.42 -11.70 -5.82
C GLY A 272 1.92 -12.04 -5.71
N VAL A 273 2.76 -11.04 -5.42
CA VAL A 273 4.19 -11.26 -5.19
C VAL A 273 4.42 -12.13 -3.95
N MET A 274 3.74 -11.84 -2.84
CA MET A 274 3.83 -12.64 -1.62
C MET A 274 3.38 -14.08 -1.86
N TRP A 275 2.25 -14.27 -2.55
CA TRP A 275 1.76 -15.59 -2.93
C TRP A 275 2.77 -16.38 -3.76
N ASN A 276 3.31 -15.76 -4.82
CA ASN A 276 4.30 -16.40 -5.68
C ASN A 276 5.59 -16.77 -4.95
N HIS A 277 5.87 -16.08 -3.83
CA HIS A 277 7.04 -16.31 -2.98
C HIS A 277 6.78 -17.35 -1.89
N SER A 278 5.54 -17.56 -1.48
CA SER A 278 5.19 -18.36 -0.31
C SER A 278 5.77 -19.79 -0.29
N PRO A 279 5.83 -20.57 -1.39
CA PRO A 279 6.45 -21.91 -1.36
C PRO A 279 7.91 -21.89 -0.93
N ARG A 280 8.63 -20.82 -1.20
CA ARG A 280 10.05 -20.67 -0.80
C ARG A 280 10.19 -20.18 0.64
N ALA A 281 9.22 -19.42 1.14
CA ALA A 281 9.25 -18.86 2.48
C ALA A 281 8.96 -19.93 3.56
N PHE A 282 8.28 -21.03 3.22
CA PHE A 282 7.91 -22.09 4.14
C PHE A 282 8.81 -23.34 4.05
N ILE A 283 9.79 -23.37 3.14
CA ILE A 283 10.76 -24.46 2.98
C ILE A 283 12.02 -24.14 3.83
N SER A 284 11.89 -23.95 5.11
CA SER A 284 13.06 -23.83 6.01
C SER A 284 12.98 -24.80 7.17
#